data_6fc912e3d95b6de2c69fcf445f2845e8
#
_entry.id   6fc912e3d95b6de2c69fcf445f2845e8
#
_cell.length_a   1.000
_cell.length_b   1.000
_cell.length_c   1.000
_cell.angle_alpha   90.00
_cell.angle_beta   90.00
_cell.angle_gamma   90.00
#
_symmetry.space_group_name_H-M   'P 1'
#
loop_
_entity.id
_entity.type
_entity.pdbx_description
1 polymer ?
#
loop_
_entity_poly.entity_id
_entity_poly.type
_entity_poly.pdbx_seq_one_letter_code
_entity_poly.pdbx_strand_id
1 'polypeptide(L)'
;HFCAEELRLNRRLTDDVYLETVPLTVDTNGKLRLGPCGKVVDWLVKMRRLPAERMLDRMIRSGSVQTDDVRRVVGTLCRFYRVAAPAPIGQREYRERFAAGIAGNLMELSTTECVLPIATIVPTCARQRAFLDRAAALFDERVRGGHIVEAHGDLRPEHICLERQPQIIDCLEFSLDFRLLDTADELAFLALECERLGAAWMRQSIFETYTKL
;
A
#
# COMPACT_ATOMS: atom_id res chain seq x y z
N HIS A 1 -6.26 19.36 -4.14
CA HIS A 1 -4.91 18.82 -4.39
C HIS A 1 -4.89 17.31 -4.21
N PHE A 2 -5.35 16.77 -3.08
CA PHE A 2 -5.35 15.32 -2.79
C PHE A 2 -6.18 14.50 -3.79
N CYS A 3 -7.39 14.90 -4.16
CA CYS A 3 -8.20 14.17 -5.15
C CYS A 3 -7.52 13.99 -6.52
N ALA A 4 -6.75 15.00 -6.97
CA ALA A 4 -6.00 14.90 -8.22
C ALA A 4 -4.80 13.94 -8.08
N GLU A 5 -4.15 13.94 -6.93
CA GLU A 5 -3.05 13.01 -6.62
C GLU A 5 -3.58 11.57 -6.46
N GLU A 6 -4.70 11.38 -5.77
CA GLU A 6 -5.39 10.09 -5.65
C GLU A 6 -5.72 9.51 -7.03
N LEU A 7 -6.26 10.35 -7.94
CA LEU A 7 -6.55 9.95 -9.31
C LEU A 7 -5.27 9.52 -10.07
N ARG A 8 -4.19 10.30 -9.94
CA ARG A 8 -2.90 10.02 -10.58
C ARG A 8 -2.31 8.69 -10.11
N LEU A 9 -2.29 8.48 -8.81
CA LEU A 9 -1.69 7.31 -8.18
C LEU A 9 -2.43 6.03 -8.52
N ASN A 10 -3.74 6.05 -8.36
CA ASN A 10 -4.56 4.86 -8.51
C ASN A 10 -4.72 4.42 -9.97
N ARG A 11 -4.66 5.35 -10.93
CA ARG A 11 -4.66 5.02 -12.37
C ARG A 11 -3.43 4.23 -12.82
N ARG A 12 -2.39 4.12 -12.00
CA ARG A 12 -1.24 3.24 -12.25
C ARG A 12 -1.57 1.76 -12.07
N LEU A 13 -2.61 1.47 -11.29
CA LEU A 13 -2.99 0.13 -10.82
C LEU A 13 -4.44 -0.25 -11.14
N THR A 14 -5.16 0.65 -11.84
CA THR A 14 -6.53 0.44 -12.30
C THR A 14 -6.70 0.93 -13.73
N ASP A 15 -7.57 0.25 -14.51
CA ASP A 15 -7.83 0.64 -15.90
C ASP A 15 -8.97 1.67 -15.99
N ASP A 16 -10.13 1.38 -15.39
CA ASP A 16 -11.37 2.12 -15.57
C ASP A 16 -12.10 2.47 -14.27
N VAL A 17 -11.39 2.37 -13.14
CA VAL A 17 -12.02 2.59 -11.82
C VAL A 17 -12.07 4.06 -11.45
N TYR A 18 -10.96 4.77 -11.55
CA TYR A 18 -10.86 6.19 -11.22
C TYR A 18 -11.18 7.08 -12.41
N LEU A 19 -12.40 7.64 -12.45
CA LEU A 19 -12.93 8.32 -13.63
C LEU A 19 -12.46 9.78 -13.71
N GLU A 20 -12.83 10.61 -12.74
CA GLU A 20 -12.54 12.05 -12.74
C GLU A 20 -12.64 12.66 -11.34
N THR A 21 -12.12 13.86 -11.17
CA THR A 21 -12.42 14.71 -10.02
C THR A 21 -13.64 15.58 -10.32
N VAL A 22 -14.58 15.68 -9.36
CA VAL A 22 -15.81 16.46 -9.48
C VAL A 22 -15.87 17.50 -8.38
N PRO A 23 -16.06 18.78 -8.70
CA PRO A 23 -16.22 19.80 -7.68
C PRO A 23 -17.57 19.63 -6.95
N LEU A 24 -17.54 19.75 -5.63
CA LEU A 24 -18.71 19.97 -4.80
C LEU A 24 -18.92 21.47 -4.67
N THR A 25 -20.08 21.94 -5.08
CA THR A 25 -20.40 23.37 -5.13
C THR A 25 -21.61 23.70 -4.28
N VAL A 26 -21.70 24.98 -3.86
CA VAL A 26 -22.89 25.56 -3.21
C VAL A 26 -23.52 26.54 -4.18
N ASP A 27 -24.82 26.37 -4.47
CA ASP A 27 -25.59 27.31 -5.28
C ASP A 27 -26.01 28.57 -4.48
N THR A 28 -26.63 29.52 -5.15
CA THR A 28 -27.09 30.79 -4.53
C THR A 28 -28.11 30.61 -3.42
N ASN A 29 -28.75 29.46 -3.33
CA ASN A 29 -29.72 29.11 -2.28
C ASN A 29 -29.09 28.31 -1.14
N GLY A 30 -27.75 28.14 -1.11
CA GLY A 30 -27.04 27.39 -0.09
C GLY A 30 -27.11 25.84 -0.26
N LYS A 31 -27.63 25.33 -1.38
CA LYS A 31 -27.78 23.92 -1.63
C LYS A 31 -26.49 23.32 -2.27
N LEU A 32 -26.04 22.19 -1.75
CA LEU A 32 -24.92 21.45 -2.31
C LEU A 32 -25.28 20.80 -3.66
N ARG A 33 -24.36 20.88 -4.63
CA ARG A 33 -24.47 20.30 -5.96
C ARG A 33 -23.14 19.69 -6.40
N LEU A 34 -23.21 18.66 -7.22
CA LEU A 34 -22.05 18.11 -7.94
C LEU A 34 -21.90 18.83 -9.28
N GLY A 35 -20.67 19.22 -9.61
CA GLY A 35 -20.35 19.91 -10.86
C GLY A 35 -20.04 21.39 -10.69
N PRO A 36 -19.74 22.11 -11.81
CA PRO A 36 -19.14 23.44 -11.76
C PRO A 36 -20.14 24.60 -11.48
N CYS A 37 -21.41 24.31 -11.19
CA CYS A 37 -22.44 25.32 -11.02
C CYS A 37 -22.52 25.85 -9.57
N GLY A 38 -21.75 26.88 -9.22
CA GLY A 38 -21.75 27.49 -7.89
C GLY A 38 -20.34 27.74 -7.36
N LYS A 39 -20.25 28.13 -6.08
CA LYS A 39 -18.98 28.31 -5.39
C LYS A 39 -18.44 26.91 -5.00
N VAL A 40 -17.24 26.58 -5.44
CA VAL A 40 -16.57 25.32 -5.05
C VAL A 40 -16.27 25.35 -3.56
N VAL A 41 -16.72 24.32 -2.83
CA VAL A 41 -16.48 24.14 -1.39
C VAL A 41 -15.60 22.93 -1.12
N ASP A 42 -15.60 21.93 -2.02
CA ASP A 42 -14.74 20.72 -1.92
C ASP A 42 -14.57 20.04 -3.28
N TRP A 43 -13.73 19.01 -3.32
CA TRP A 43 -13.51 18.14 -4.47
C TRP A 43 -13.77 16.69 -4.10
N LEU A 44 -14.32 15.92 -5.02
CA LEU A 44 -14.62 14.50 -4.86
C LEU A 44 -13.98 13.71 -5.99
N VAL A 45 -13.62 12.47 -5.71
CA VAL A 45 -13.20 11.50 -6.72
C VAL A 45 -14.41 10.69 -7.17
N LYS A 46 -14.70 10.71 -8.46
CA LYS A 46 -15.73 9.88 -9.07
C LYS A 46 -15.13 8.57 -9.51
N MET A 47 -15.69 7.47 -9.04
CA MET A 47 -15.20 6.12 -9.30
C MET A 47 -16.31 5.22 -9.85
N ARG A 48 -15.91 4.21 -10.64
CA ARG A 48 -16.74 3.03 -10.91
C ARG A 48 -16.85 2.19 -9.64
N ARG A 49 -18.05 1.78 -9.30
CA ARG A 49 -18.26 0.89 -8.15
C ARG A 49 -17.70 -0.50 -8.44
N LEU A 50 -16.81 -0.99 -7.59
CA LEU A 50 -16.29 -2.35 -7.66
C LEU A 50 -17.26 -3.35 -6.99
N PRO A 51 -17.32 -4.60 -7.50
CA PRO A 51 -18.14 -5.64 -6.89
C PRO A 51 -17.58 -6.06 -5.53
N ALA A 52 -18.33 -5.80 -4.46
CA ALA A 52 -17.88 -6.02 -3.09
C ALA A 52 -17.52 -7.48 -2.80
N GLU A 53 -18.20 -8.42 -3.43
CA GLU A 53 -17.96 -9.87 -3.30
C GLU A 53 -16.64 -10.33 -3.93
N ARG A 54 -16.03 -9.49 -4.79
CA ARG A 54 -14.73 -9.74 -5.42
C ARG A 54 -13.58 -9.03 -4.73
N MET A 55 -13.82 -8.30 -3.66
CA MET A 55 -12.74 -7.74 -2.84
C MET A 55 -11.98 -8.87 -2.15
N LEU A 56 -10.66 -8.81 -2.18
CA LEU A 56 -9.78 -9.91 -1.75
C LEU A 56 -10.01 -10.26 -0.27
N ASP A 57 -10.24 -9.27 0.60
CA ASP A 57 -10.56 -9.50 2.01
C ASP A 57 -11.83 -10.34 2.20
N ARG A 58 -12.87 -10.08 1.40
CA ARG A 58 -14.13 -10.85 1.44
C ARG A 58 -13.96 -12.25 0.89
N MET A 59 -13.19 -12.37 -0.21
CA MET A 59 -12.90 -13.67 -0.80
C MET A 59 -12.02 -14.53 0.11
N ILE A 60 -11.09 -13.94 0.87
CA ILE A 60 -10.34 -14.65 1.90
C ILE A 60 -11.29 -15.17 2.99
N ARG A 61 -12.15 -14.31 3.53
CA ARG A 61 -13.10 -14.70 4.60
C ARG A 61 -14.11 -15.77 4.15
N SER A 62 -14.48 -15.79 2.87
CA SER A 62 -15.34 -16.83 2.30
C SER A 62 -14.61 -18.11 1.89
N GLY A 63 -13.27 -18.12 1.97
CA GLY A 63 -12.45 -19.25 1.51
C GLY A 63 -12.46 -19.49 0.01
N SER A 64 -12.82 -18.48 -0.79
CA SER A 64 -12.99 -18.62 -2.26
C SER A 64 -11.74 -18.25 -3.07
N VAL A 65 -10.69 -17.69 -2.44
CA VAL A 65 -9.43 -17.31 -3.11
C VAL A 65 -8.66 -18.55 -3.56
N GLN A 66 -8.19 -18.52 -4.80
CA GLN A 66 -7.36 -19.57 -5.39
C GLN A 66 -5.91 -19.10 -5.57
N THR A 67 -4.98 -20.05 -5.69
CA THR A 67 -3.56 -19.73 -5.94
C THR A 67 -3.36 -18.91 -7.21
N ASP A 68 -4.20 -19.13 -8.24
CA ASP A 68 -4.14 -18.37 -9.48
C ASP A 68 -4.55 -16.90 -9.29
N ASP A 69 -5.48 -16.61 -8.38
CA ASP A 69 -5.84 -15.25 -8.03
C ASP A 69 -4.63 -14.50 -7.43
N VAL A 70 -3.90 -15.16 -6.53
CA VAL A 70 -2.67 -14.60 -5.94
C VAL A 70 -1.63 -14.31 -7.02
N ARG A 71 -1.42 -15.25 -7.96
CA ARG A 71 -0.49 -15.06 -9.09
C ARG A 71 -0.87 -13.87 -9.96
N ARG A 72 -2.17 -13.68 -10.24
CA ARG A 72 -2.66 -12.54 -11.04
C ARG A 72 -2.42 -11.21 -10.31
N VAL A 73 -2.69 -11.14 -9.01
CA VAL A 73 -2.42 -9.95 -8.18
C VAL A 73 -0.93 -9.62 -8.18
N VAL A 74 -0.09 -10.59 -7.83
CA VAL A 74 1.37 -10.37 -7.79
C VAL A 74 1.92 -10.04 -9.17
N GLY A 75 1.41 -10.68 -10.23
CA GLY A 75 1.78 -10.36 -11.60
C GLY A 75 1.42 -8.92 -12.00
N THR A 76 0.29 -8.39 -11.53
CA THR A 76 -0.09 -6.99 -11.74
C THR A 76 0.87 -6.05 -11.00
N LEU A 77 1.15 -6.34 -9.73
CA LEU A 77 2.12 -5.56 -8.93
C LEU A 77 3.54 -5.60 -9.52
N CYS A 78 4.03 -6.77 -9.95
CA CYS A 78 5.35 -6.87 -10.58
C CYS A 78 5.45 -6.06 -11.89
N ARG A 79 4.39 -6.04 -12.71
CA ARG A 79 4.36 -5.16 -13.89
C ARG A 79 4.42 -3.69 -13.51
N PHE A 80 3.66 -3.30 -12.50
CA PHE A 80 3.67 -1.94 -11.97
C PHE A 80 5.05 -1.56 -11.43
N TYR A 81 5.67 -2.39 -10.60
CA TYR A 81 7.01 -2.10 -10.04
C TYR A 81 8.11 -1.97 -11.11
N ARG A 82 8.03 -2.75 -12.19
CA ARG A 82 9.04 -2.67 -13.28
C ARG A 82 9.00 -1.37 -14.06
N VAL A 83 7.84 -0.70 -14.14
CA VAL A 83 7.70 0.58 -14.85
C VAL A 83 7.81 1.78 -13.90
N ALA A 84 7.73 1.54 -12.60
CA ALA A 84 7.91 2.58 -11.60
C ALA A 84 9.37 3.06 -11.59
N ALA A 85 9.56 4.38 -11.59
CA ALA A 85 10.90 4.94 -11.47
C ALA A 85 11.50 4.63 -10.09
N PRO A 86 12.78 4.21 -10.02
CA PRO A 86 13.46 4.07 -8.74
C PRO A 86 13.44 5.37 -7.94
N ALA A 87 13.23 5.26 -6.64
CA ALA A 87 13.25 6.41 -5.74
C ALA A 87 14.65 7.05 -5.70
N PRO A 88 14.75 8.38 -5.70
CA PRO A 88 16.04 9.07 -5.59
C PRO A 88 16.53 9.07 -4.13
N ILE A 89 16.80 7.88 -3.58
CA ILE A 89 17.23 7.69 -2.18
C ILE A 89 18.58 7.01 -2.12
N GLY A 90 19.47 7.52 -1.24
CA GLY A 90 20.78 6.92 -1.00
C GLY A 90 20.72 5.72 -0.05
N GLN A 91 21.67 4.80 -0.17
CA GLN A 91 21.75 3.58 0.64
C GLN A 91 21.75 3.89 2.15
N ARG A 92 22.58 4.87 2.57
CA ARG A 92 22.63 5.29 3.97
C ARG A 92 21.31 5.88 4.45
N GLU A 93 20.75 6.79 3.66
CA GLU A 93 19.48 7.44 3.95
C GLU A 93 18.34 6.42 4.08
N TYR A 94 18.30 5.42 3.20
CA TYR A 94 17.30 4.36 3.26
C TYR A 94 17.39 3.55 4.56
N ARG A 95 18.62 3.17 4.99
CA ARG A 95 18.80 2.49 6.28
C ARG A 95 18.45 3.38 7.47
N GLU A 96 18.80 4.68 7.41
CA GLU A 96 18.46 5.65 8.45
C GLU A 96 16.94 5.81 8.60
N ARG A 97 16.16 5.74 7.50
CA ARG A 97 14.69 5.72 7.55
C ARG A 97 14.15 4.53 8.33
N PHE A 98 14.66 3.33 8.07
CA PHE A 98 14.27 2.14 8.85
C PHE A 98 14.64 2.28 10.33
N ALA A 99 15.84 2.76 10.61
CA ALA A 99 16.28 2.98 11.99
C ALA A 99 15.39 4.00 12.73
N ALA A 100 15.04 5.10 12.08
CA ALA A 100 14.12 6.10 12.60
C ALA A 100 12.71 5.54 12.81
N GLY A 101 12.19 4.74 11.85
CA GLY A 101 10.91 4.07 11.99
C GLY A 101 10.85 3.10 13.17
N ILE A 102 11.90 2.29 13.35
CA ILE A 102 12.01 1.37 14.52
C ILE A 102 12.02 2.16 15.83
N ALA A 103 12.78 3.26 15.90
CA ALA A 103 12.84 4.11 17.08
C ALA A 103 11.49 4.81 17.36
N GLY A 104 10.83 5.32 16.33
CA GLY A 104 9.50 5.92 16.42
C GLY A 104 8.45 4.91 16.90
N ASN A 105 8.44 3.70 16.35
CA ASN A 105 7.55 2.63 16.80
C ASN A 105 7.81 2.25 18.27
N LEU A 106 9.07 2.17 18.69
CA LEU A 106 9.39 1.90 20.09
C LEU A 106 8.84 2.99 21.01
N MET A 107 9.00 4.25 20.64
CA MET A 107 8.50 5.39 21.42
C MET A 107 6.96 5.36 21.49
N GLU A 108 6.27 5.26 20.35
CA GLU A 108 4.83 5.29 20.28
C GLU A 108 4.17 4.11 20.99
N LEU A 109 4.65 2.88 20.74
CA LEU A 109 4.12 1.67 21.37
C LEU A 109 4.47 1.54 22.85
N SER A 110 5.43 2.33 23.36
CA SER A 110 5.77 2.36 24.79
C SER A 110 4.90 3.33 25.59
N THR A 111 3.95 4.01 24.96
CA THR A 111 3.01 4.90 25.65
C THR A 111 2.00 4.10 26.49
N THR A 112 1.42 4.76 27.50
CA THR A 112 0.41 4.15 28.38
C THR A 112 -0.90 3.79 27.66
N GLU A 113 -1.13 4.32 26.47
CA GLU A 113 -2.32 4.04 25.63
C GLU A 113 -2.18 2.73 24.86
N CYS A 114 -0.96 2.22 24.69
CA CYS A 114 -0.70 0.97 24.00
C CYS A 114 -1.05 -0.23 24.89
N VAL A 115 -1.92 -1.12 24.39
CA VAL A 115 -2.33 -2.35 25.10
C VAL A 115 -1.32 -3.49 25.00
N LEU A 116 -0.26 -3.34 24.19
CA LEU A 116 0.76 -4.37 24.06
C LEU A 116 1.76 -4.34 25.22
N PRO A 117 2.15 -5.51 25.77
CA PRO A 117 3.14 -5.55 26.83
C PRO A 117 4.50 -5.01 26.38
N ILE A 118 5.10 -4.11 27.17
CA ILE A 118 6.43 -3.56 26.92
C ILE A 118 7.50 -4.65 26.75
N ALA A 119 7.32 -5.77 27.46
CA ALA A 119 8.17 -6.96 27.36
C ALA A 119 8.14 -7.62 25.96
N THR A 120 7.13 -7.33 25.13
CA THR A 120 7.04 -7.76 23.74
C THR A 120 7.61 -6.70 22.79
N ILE A 121 7.34 -5.43 23.05
CA ILE A 121 7.71 -4.29 22.20
C ILE A 121 9.22 -4.14 22.14
N VAL A 122 9.88 -4.01 23.30
CA VAL A 122 11.33 -3.74 23.38
C VAL A 122 12.17 -4.81 22.69
N PRO A 123 11.99 -6.13 22.96
CA PRO A 123 12.75 -7.16 22.25
C PRO A 123 12.46 -7.22 20.76
N THR A 124 11.23 -6.87 20.33
CA THR A 124 10.88 -6.85 18.91
C THR A 124 11.62 -5.75 18.17
N CYS A 125 11.60 -4.51 18.68
CA CYS A 125 12.34 -3.39 18.11
C CYS A 125 13.86 -3.64 18.16
N ALA A 126 14.39 -4.24 19.24
CA ALA A 126 15.79 -4.62 19.32
C ALA A 126 16.19 -5.64 18.25
N ARG A 127 15.35 -6.64 17.97
CA ARG A 127 15.58 -7.63 16.90
C ARG A 127 15.54 -6.99 15.51
N GLN A 128 14.60 -6.09 15.26
CA GLN A 128 14.53 -5.33 14.00
C GLN A 128 15.80 -4.50 13.81
N ARG A 129 16.26 -3.79 14.84
CA ARG A 129 17.51 -3.01 14.79
C ARG A 129 18.73 -3.89 14.52
N ALA A 130 18.86 -4.99 15.24
CA ALA A 130 19.96 -5.93 15.05
C ALA A 130 19.93 -6.58 13.65
N PHE A 131 18.74 -6.79 13.06
CA PHE A 131 18.61 -7.25 11.67
C PHE A 131 19.09 -6.18 10.70
N LEU A 132 18.65 -4.94 10.85
CA LEU A 132 19.06 -3.81 10.00
C LEU A 132 20.60 -3.66 9.98
N ASP A 133 21.23 -3.75 11.14
CA ASP A 133 22.67 -3.62 11.28
C ASP A 133 23.43 -4.79 10.61
N ARG A 134 22.97 -6.04 10.82
CA ARG A 134 23.59 -7.22 10.19
C ARG A 134 23.36 -7.34 8.69
N ALA A 135 22.20 -6.89 8.22
CA ALA A 135 21.78 -7.01 6.83
C ALA A 135 22.01 -5.72 6.02
N ALA A 136 22.84 -4.79 6.51
CA ALA A 136 23.06 -3.50 5.85
C ALA A 136 23.41 -3.63 4.36
N ALA A 137 24.23 -4.62 3.98
CA ALA A 137 24.59 -4.88 2.60
C ALA A 137 23.38 -5.28 1.73
N LEU A 138 22.41 -6.02 2.29
CA LEU A 138 21.15 -6.36 1.60
C LEU A 138 20.33 -5.11 1.31
N PHE A 139 20.17 -4.21 2.29
CA PHE A 139 19.45 -2.95 2.08
C PHE A 139 20.14 -2.09 1.02
N ASP A 140 21.49 -2.04 1.03
CA ASP A 140 22.28 -1.30 0.05
C ASP A 140 22.11 -1.89 -1.37
N GLU A 141 22.05 -3.21 -1.49
CA GLU A 141 21.81 -3.89 -2.76
C GLU A 141 20.40 -3.60 -3.30
N ARG A 142 19.37 -3.60 -2.43
CA ARG A 142 18.01 -3.25 -2.83
C ARG A 142 17.92 -1.84 -3.40
N VAL A 143 18.59 -0.87 -2.77
CA VAL A 143 18.66 0.52 -3.30
C VAL A 143 19.40 0.55 -4.64
N ARG A 144 20.58 -0.09 -4.74
CA ARG A 144 21.36 -0.13 -5.99
C ARG A 144 20.61 -0.84 -7.12
N GLY A 145 19.83 -1.86 -6.80
CA GLY A 145 18.99 -2.59 -7.74
C GLY A 145 17.72 -1.85 -8.18
N GLY A 146 17.46 -0.64 -7.64
CA GLY A 146 16.29 0.15 -8.00
C GLY A 146 14.97 -0.42 -7.49
N HIS A 147 15.00 -1.22 -6.42
CA HIS A 147 13.82 -1.86 -5.85
C HIS A 147 13.00 -0.96 -4.93
N ILE A 148 13.52 0.23 -4.61
CA ILE A 148 12.77 1.24 -3.85
C ILE A 148 12.05 2.11 -4.86
N VAL A 149 10.74 2.11 -4.83
CA VAL A 149 9.90 2.81 -5.82
C VAL A 149 8.77 3.60 -5.15
N GLU A 150 8.11 4.48 -5.90
CA GLU A 150 6.82 5.04 -5.45
C GLU A 150 5.75 3.96 -5.60
N ALA A 151 5.61 3.16 -4.56
CA ALA A 151 4.72 2.01 -4.46
C ALA A 151 3.25 2.42 -4.17
N HIS A 152 2.44 1.54 -3.63
CA HIS A 152 1.07 1.81 -3.22
C HIS A 152 1.01 2.53 -1.84
N GLY A 153 1.80 2.05 -0.88
CA GLY A 153 1.95 2.64 0.46
C GLY A 153 1.00 2.11 1.52
N ASP A 154 -0.14 1.54 1.13
CA ASP A 154 -1.09 0.85 2.03
C ASP A 154 -1.74 -0.36 1.32
N LEU A 155 -0.91 -1.28 0.84
CA LEU A 155 -1.36 -2.42 0.04
C LEU A 155 -2.01 -3.50 0.91
N ARG A 156 -3.34 -3.47 0.98
CA ARG A 156 -4.16 -4.34 1.84
C ARG A 156 -5.16 -5.17 1.03
N PRO A 157 -5.65 -6.31 1.56
CA PRO A 157 -6.64 -7.12 0.86
C PRO A 157 -7.93 -6.38 0.51
N GLU A 158 -8.38 -5.45 1.36
CA GLU A 158 -9.57 -4.62 1.12
C GLU A 158 -9.39 -3.60 -0.02
N HIS A 159 -8.15 -3.35 -0.48
CA HIS A 159 -7.84 -2.47 -1.60
C HIS A 159 -7.64 -3.23 -2.92
N ILE A 160 -7.86 -4.53 -2.95
CA ILE A 160 -7.67 -5.38 -4.13
C ILE A 160 -8.99 -6.02 -4.56
N CYS A 161 -9.44 -5.74 -5.77
CA CYS A 161 -10.63 -6.36 -6.37
C CYS A 161 -10.21 -7.37 -7.45
N LEU A 162 -10.67 -8.61 -7.31
CA LEU A 162 -10.36 -9.73 -8.21
C LEU A 162 -11.31 -9.79 -9.40
N GLU A 163 -11.29 -8.76 -10.23
CA GLU A 163 -11.90 -8.80 -11.57
C GLU A 163 -11.03 -9.62 -12.53
N ARG A 164 -11.39 -9.66 -13.82
CA ARG A 164 -10.58 -10.32 -14.84
C ARG A 164 -9.13 -9.84 -14.83
N GLN A 165 -8.93 -8.52 -14.78
CA GLN A 165 -7.70 -7.85 -14.44
C GLN A 165 -7.84 -7.37 -12.98
N PRO A 166 -6.96 -7.75 -12.05
CA PRO A 166 -7.02 -7.22 -10.69
C PRO A 166 -6.97 -5.69 -10.68
N GLN A 167 -7.91 -5.07 -9.97
CA GLN A 167 -7.95 -3.64 -9.74
C GLN A 167 -7.44 -3.37 -8.33
N ILE A 168 -6.43 -2.51 -8.19
CA ILE A 168 -5.81 -2.17 -6.91
C ILE A 168 -6.03 -0.68 -6.69
N ILE A 169 -6.73 -0.35 -5.62
CA ILE A 169 -7.26 0.98 -5.32
C ILE A 169 -6.73 1.51 -4.00
N ASP A 170 -6.98 2.77 -3.72
CA ASP A 170 -6.70 3.41 -2.44
C ASP A 170 -5.20 3.52 -2.13
N CYS A 171 -4.40 3.86 -3.17
CA CYS A 171 -3.01 4.29 -2.98
C CYS A 171 -2.95 5.49 -2.04
N LEU A 172 -2.02 5.45 -1.11
CA LEU A 172 -1.81 6.50 -0.13
C LEU A 172 -1.42 7.83 -0.79
N GLU A 173 -2.32 8.83 -0.86
CA GLU A 173 -2.10 10.08 -1.61
C GLU A 173 -1.41 11.17 -0.80
N PHE A 174 -1.54 11.18 0.52
CA PHE A 174 -1.15 12.30 1.38
C PHE A 174 0.34 12.34 1.75
N SER A 175 1.10 11.26 1.55
CA SER A 175 2.53 11.20 1.88
C SER A 175 3.34 10.42 0.86
N LEU A 176 4.24 11.11 0.15
CA LEU A 176 5.22 10.45 -0.73
C LEU A 176 6.15 9.53 0.09
N ASP A 177 6.58 9.96 1.27
CA ASP A 177 7.51 9.20 2.09
C ASP A 177 6.98 7.82 2.47
N PHE A 178 5.68 7.69 2.71
CA PHE A 178 5.06 6.39 3.00
C PHE A 178 4.88 5.50 1.76
N ARG A 179 4.96 6.09 0.57
CA ARG A 179 4.93 5.34 -0.70
C ARG A 179 6.31 4.93 -1.21
N LEU A 180 7.39 5.58 -0.74
CA LEU A 180 8.75 5.19 -1.13
C LEU A 180 9.17 3.93 -0.39
N LEU A 181 8.81 2.77 -0.93
CA LEU A 181 8.96 1.46 -0.32
C LEU A 181 9.78 0.51 -1.19
N ASP A 182 10.44 -0.43 -0.55
CA ASP A 182 10.93 -1.63 -1.21
C ASP A 182 9.76 -2.50 -1.67
N THR A 183 9.77 -2.92 -2.90
CA THR A 183 8.73 -3.78 -3.49
C THR A 183 8.53 -5.10 -2.72
N ALA A 184 9.58 -5.62 -2.08
CA ALA A 184 9.49 -6.79 -1.22
C ALA A 184 8.83 -6.47 0.13
N ASP A 185 9.06 -5.28 0.69
CA ASP A 185 8.46 -4.82 1.93
C ASP A 185 6.94 -4.62 1.76
N GLU A 186 6.52 -3.98 0.67
CA GLU A 186 5.10 -3.83 0.35
C GLU A 186 4.38 -5.17 0.19
N LEU A 187 5.01 -6.15 -0.48
CA LEU A 187 4.46 -7.50 -0.61
C LEU A 187 4.46 -8.26 0.73
N ALA A 188 5.43 -7.99 1.60
CA ALA A 188 5.46 -8.57 2.94
C ALA A 188 4.31 -8.03 3.81
N PHE A 189 3.99 -6.75 3.67
CA PHE A 189 2.83 -6.16 4.33
C PHE A 189 1.51 -6.79 3.84
N LEU A 190 1.31 -6.92 2.53
CA LEU A 190 0.16 -7.63 1.98
C LEU A 190 0.06 -9.07 2.50
N ALA A 191 1.18 -9.80 2.53
CA ALA A 191 1.21 -11.17 3.02
C ALA A 191 0.80 -11.26 4.51
N LEU A 192 1.26 -10.31 5.33
CA LEU A 192 0.89 -10.22 6.74
C LEU A 192 -0.61 -9.93 6.91
N GLU A 193 -1.17 -9.00 6.15
CA GLU A 193 -2.60 -8.68 6.19
C GLU A 193 -3.47 -9.86 5.72
N CYS A 194 -3.04 -10.61 4.71
CA CYS A 194 -3.70 -11.86 4.30
C CYS A 194 -3.66 -12.92 5.42
N GLU A 195 -2.52 -13.06 6.10
CA GLU A 195 -2.39 -13.98 7.25
C GLU A 195 -3.31 -13.60 8.40
N ARG A 196 -3.44 -12.30 8.74
CA ARG A 196 -4.38 -11.79 9.75
C ARG A 196 -5.84 -12.14 9.44
N LEU A 197 -6.18 -12.25 8.16
CA LEU A 197 -7.51 -12.70 7.70
C LEU A 197 -7.67 -14.24 7.66
N GLY A 198 -6.64 -15.00 8.04
CA GLY A 198 -6.67 -16.46 8.09
C GLY A 198 -6.08 -17.15 6.85
N ALA A 199 -5.50 -16.41 5.90
CA ALA A 199 -4.93 -16.95 4.66
C ALA A 199 -3.38 -16.99 4.69
N ALA A 200 -2.78 -17.56 5.73
CA ALA A 200 -1.32 -17.65 5.90
C ALA A 200 -0.60 -18.33 4.71
N TRP A 201 -1.28 -19.24 4.00
CA TRP A 201 -0.77 -19.90 2.81
C TRP A 201 -0.43 -18.93 1.68
N MET A 202 -1.06 -17.77 1.62
CA MET A 202 -0.82 -16.77 0.57
C MET A 202 0.58 -16.19 0.63
N ARG A 203 1.21 -16.11 1.82
CA ARG A 203 2.58 -15.62 1.98
C ARG A 203 3.54 -16.37 1.05
N GLN A 204 3.53 -17.70 1.10
CA GLN A 204 4.40 -18.52 0.26
C GLN A 204 4.11 -18.25 -1.22
N SER A 205 2.85 -18.26 -1.63
CA SER A 205 2.45 -18.03 -3.02
C SER A 205 2.84 -16.65 -3.54
N ILE A 206 2.73 -15.60 -2.70
CA ILE A 206 3.15 -14.23 -3.04
C ILE A 206 4.64 -14.20 -3.36
N PHE A 207 5.49 -14.69 -2.44
CA PHE A 207 6.94 -14.62 -2.63
C PHE A 207 7.47 -15.58 -3.70
N GLU A 208 6.92 -16.77 -3.84
CA GLU A 208 7.27 -17.68 -4.94
C GLU A 208 6.93 -17.07 -6.31
N THR A 209 5.83 -16.32 -6.40
CA THR A 209 5.46 -15.63 -7.64
C THR A 209 6.37 -14.44 -7.90
N TYR A 210 6.63 -13.62 -6.88
CA TYR A 210 7.50 -12.45 -6.98
C TYR A 210 8.94 -12.81 -7.41
N THR A 211 9.50 -13.89 -6.87
CA THR A 211 10.89 -14.32 -7.19
C THR A 211 11.03 -14.95 -8.58
N LYS A 212 9.94 -15.35 -9.22
CA LYS A 212 9.94 -15.92 -10.58
C LYS A 212 9.72 -14.88 -11.67
N LEU A 213 9.24 -13.72 -11.30
CA LEU A 213 8.93 -12.61 -12.21
C LEU A 213 9.97 -11.51 -12.16
#